data_9f465e7ce3f1190c96f51daecdb77824
#
_entry.id   9f465e7ce3f1190c96f51daecdb77824
#
_cell.length_a   1.000
_cell.length_b   1.000
_cell.length_c   1.000
_cell.angle_alpha   90.00
_cell.angle_beta   90.00
_cell.angle_gamma   90.00
#
_symmetry.space_group_name_H-M   'P 1'
#
loop_
_entity.id
_entity.type
_entity.pdbx_description
1 polymer ?
#
loop_
_entity_poly.entity_id
_entity_poly.type
_entity_poly.pdbx_seq_one_letter_code
_entity_poly.pdbx_strand_id
1 'polypeptide(L)'
;MLVSMNQVLKSAVDRQCCIGAFDTPSLEILMAVLGAAEKRNEPVIVQHAQLHECEIPIDVIGPIMVRMAEDALIPVCVMLDHGEDIAYVKKALSLGFSAVMIDGSSLSYEDNVRLTREVTTLAKEYNADVEAEIGIVTGHEGRVFDIRDVSEAYTEPELAARFVKDTGIDALAASVGTVHGFYATKPRLDFQRIRRIRELTGVPLVMHGGSGISVEDTQKAIRCGIRKINYFSYMSNAGV
;
A
#
# COMPACT_ATOMS: atom_id res chain seq x y z
N MET A 1 -15.39 -8.08 -9.12
CA MET A 1 -15.54 -6.78 -9.83
C MET A 1 -14.25 -5.98 -9.65
N LEU A 2 -13.50 -5.77 -10.73
CA LEU A 2 -12.34 -4.86 -10.70
C LEU A 2 -12.82 -3.42 -10.48
N VAL A 3 -12.22 -2.74 -9.50
CA VAL A 3 -12.56 -1.36 -9.11
C VAL A 3 -11.29 -0.55 -8.83
N SER A 4 -11.40 0.78 -8.79
CA SER A 4 -10.27 1.65 -8.44
C SER A 4 -9.95 1.61 -6.93
N MET A 5 -8.74 2.01 -6.56
CA MET A 5 -8.34 2.15 -5.16
C MET A 5 -9.22 3.17 -4.44
N ASN A 6 -9.54 4.29 -5.08
CA ASN A 6 -10.42 5.30 -4.52
C ASN A 6 -11.80 4.76 -4.16
N GLN A 7 -12.35 3.83 -4.97
CA GLN A 7 -13.66 3.23 -4.68
C GLN A 7 -13.62 2.36 -3.42
N VAL A 8 -12.60 1.51 -3.24
CA VAL A 8 -12.47 0.68 -2.03
C VAL A 8 -12.12 1.52 -0.81
N LEU A 9 -11.24 2.53 -0.94
CA LEU A 9 -10.85 3.38 0.19
C LEU A 9 -11.97 4.33 0.62
N LYS A 10 -12.82 4.80 -0.31
CA LYS A 10 -14.04 5.54 0.04
C LYS A 10 -14.96 4.70 0.93
N SER A 11 -15.18 3.43 0.56
CA SER A 11 -15.94 2.49 1.40
C SER A 11 -15.33 2.35 2.80
N ALA A 12 -13.99 2.29 2.91
CA ALA A 12 -13.30 2.24 4.20
C ALA A 12 -13.50 3.51 5.04
N VAL A 13 -13.50 4.69 4.40
CA VAL A 13 -13.78 5.96 5.08
C VAL A 13 -15.20 5.98 5.62
N ASP A 14 -16.19 5.64 4.78
CA ASP A 14 -17.61 5.67 5.13
C ASP A 14 -17.93 4.67 6.26
N ARG A 15 -17.33 3.50 6.25
CA ARG A 15 -17.49 2.43 7.25
C ARG A 15 -16.56 2.57 8.47
N GLN A 16 -15.66 3.55 8.49
CA GLN A 16 -14.63 3.75 9.53
C GLN A 16 -13.78 2.48 9.77
N CYS A 17 -13.43 1.78 8.70
CA CYS A 17 -12.57 0.59 8.71
C CYS A 17 -11.30 0.81 7.86
N CYS A 18 -10.52 -0.22 7.65
CA CYS A 18 -9.46 -0.24 6.66
C CYS A 18 -9.66 -1.40 5.68
N ILE A 19 -9.05 -1.27 4.50
CA ILE A 19 -8.97 -2.35 3.51
C ILE A 19 -7.62 -3.05 3.68
N GLY A 20 -7.64 -4.37 3.70
CA GLY A 20 -6.43 -5.18 3.61
C GLY A 20 -5.87 -5.16 2.21
N ALA A 21 -4.57 -4.93 2.10
CA ALA A 21 -3.81 -5.00 0.87
C ALA A 21 -2.76 -6.11 1.01
N PHE A 22 -2.77 -7.05 0.08
CA PHE A 22 -2.01 -8.29 0.19
C PHE A 22 -1.16 -8.51 -1.06
N ASP A 23 0.15 -8.63 -0.88
CA ASP A 23 1.03 -9.07 -1.97
C ASP A 23 0.76 -10.52 -2.31
N THR A 24 0.60 -10.77 -3.59
CA THR A 24 0.20 -12.09 -4.11
C THR A 24 1.23 -12.60 -5.14
N PRO A 25 2.45 -12.97 -4.69
CA PRO A 25 3.55 -13.41 -5.57
C PRO A 25 3.35 -14.83 -6.13
N SER A 26 2.18 -15.43 -5.95
CA SER A 26 1.83 -16.70 -6.61
C SER A 26 0.32 -16.80 -6.84
N LEU A 27 -0.08 -17.69 -7.75
CA LEU A 27 -1.50 -17.94 -8.03
C LEU A 27 -2.23 -18.50 -6.81
N GLU A 28 -1.60 -19.35 -6.02
CA GLU A 28 -2.18 -19.97 -4.83
C GLU A 28 -2.50 -18.91 -3.77
N ILE A 29 -1.58 -17.96 -3.55
CA ILE A 29 -1.78 -16.86 -2.60
C ILE A 29 -2.90 -15.95 -3.12
N LEU A 30 -2.90 -15.59 -4.41
CA LEU A 30 -3.96 -14.80 -5.03
C LEU A 30 -5.34 -15.44 -4.82
N MET A 31 -5.45 -16.75 -5.12
CA MET A 31 -6.70 -17.51 -4.93
C MET A 31 -7.12 -17.55 -3.46
N ALA A 32 -6.18 -17.73 -2.54
CA ALA A 32 -6.47 -17.77 -1.11
C ALA A 32 -6.99 -16.43 -0.59
N VAL A 33 -6.36 -15.32 -1.01
CA VAL A 33 -6.75 -13.95 -0.62
C VAL A 33 -8.15 -13.63 -1.16
N LEU A 34 -8.38 -13.85 -2.46
CA LEU A 34 -9.69 -13.60 -3.07
C LEU A 34 -10.78 -14.47 -2.46
N GLY A 35 -10.53 -15.78 -2.28
CA GLY A 35 -11.50 -16.69 -1.67
C GLY A 35 -11.81 -16.33 -0.21
N ALA A 36 -10.84 -15.84 0.55
CA ALA A 36 -11.07 -15.35 1.92
C ALA A 36 -11.92 -14.08 1.94
N ALA A 37 -11.65 -13.14 1.03
CA ALA A 37 -12.39 -11.89 0.89
C ALA A 37 -13.83 -12.14 0.44
N GLU A 38 -14.07 -13.01 -0.55
CA GLU A 38 -15.40 -13.40 -1.02
C GLU A 38 -16.21 -14.09 0.08
N LYS A 39 -15.59 -15.02 0.81
CA LYS A 39 -16.25 -15.70 1.95
C LYS A 39 -16.70 -14.71 3.02
N ARG A 40 -16.01 -13.60 3.15
CA ARG A 40 -16.35 -12.52 4.10
C ARG A 40 -17.25 -11.45 3.49
N ASN A 41 -17.44 -11.45 2.18
CA ASN A 41 -18.12 -10.39 1.43
C ASN A 41 -17.51 -9.01 1.70
N GLU A 42 -16.18 -8.93 1.71
CA GLU A 42 -15.43 -7.69 1.99
C GLU A 42 -14.57 -7.30 0.80
N PRO A 43 -14.43 -6.00 0.50
CA PRO A 43 -13.51 -5.53 -0.53
C PRO A 43 -12.05 -5.81 -0.14
N VAL A 44 -11.19 -5.97 -1.16
CA VAL A 44 -9.77 -6.27 -0.96
C VAL A 44 -8.90 -5.58 -2.01
N ILE A 45 -7.65 -5.31 -1.66
CA ILE A 45 -6.61 -4.90 -2.60
C ILE A 45 -5.64 -6.09 -2.75
N VAL A 46 -5.45 -6.57 -3.97
CA VAL A 46 -4.41 -7.55 -4.32
C VAL A 46 -3.28 -6.83 -4.99
N GLN A 47 -2.05 -7.12 -4.57
CA GLN A 47 -0.87 -6.38 -4.97
C GLN A 47 0.19 -7.28 -5.62
N HIS A 48 0.96 -6.69 -6.52
CA HIS A 48 2.23 -7.23 -7.00
C HIS A 48 3.31 -6.19 -6.69
N ALA A 49 4.24 -6.51 -5.82
CA ALA A 49 5.38 -5.64 -5.55
C ALA A 49 6.47 -5.86 -6.61
N GLN A 50 7.13 -4.78 -7.06
CA GLN A 50 8.18 -4.89 -8.07
C GLN A 50 9.32 -5.83 -7.63
N LEU A 51 9.61 -5.91 -6.35
CA LEU A 51 10.61 -6.83 -5.79
C LEU A 51 10.29 -8.32 -6.06
N HIS A 52 9.03 -8.69 -6.32
CA HIS A 52 8.62 -10.06 -6.64
C HIS A 52 8.81 -10.42 -8.13
N GLU A 53 9.31 -9.50 -8.96
CA GLU A 53 9.54 -9.76 -10.40
C GLU A 53 10.44 -10.99 -10.65
N CYS A 54 11.40 -11.26 -9.74
CA CYS A 54 12.27 -12.43 -9.83
C CYS A 54 11.58 -13.76 -9.44
N GLU A 55 10.50 -13.71 -8.69
CA GLU A 55 9.71 -14.88 -8.26
C GLU A 55 8.64 -15.21 -9.30
N ILE A 56 7.89 -14.20 -9.71
CA ILE A 56 6.91 -14.30 -10.78
C ILE A 56 6.83 -12.97 -11.54
N PRO A 57 7.18 -12.95 -12.84
CA PRO A 57 7.11 -11.73 -13.65
C PRO A 57 5.70 -11.15 -13.69
N ILE A 58 5.61 -9.81 -13.62
CA ILE A 58 4.32 -9.11 -13.69
C ILE A 58 3.56 -9.41 -14.98
N ASP A 59 4.27 -9.69 -16.09
CA ASP A 59 3.66 -10.08 -17.37
C ASP A 59 2.91 -11.41 -17.29
N VAL A 60 3.28 -12.25 -16.33
CA VAL A 60 2.65 -13.56 -16.10
C VAL A 60 1.48 -13.43 -15.13
N ILE A 61 1.74 -12.88 -13.94
CA ILE A 61 0.74 -12.83 -12.88
C ILE A 61 -0.27 -11.69 -13.07
N GLY A 62 0.14 -10.56 -13.63
CA GLY A 62 -0.69 -9.35 -13.75
C GLY A 62 -1.99 -9.57 -14.53
N PRO A 63 -1.97 -10.15 -15.75
CA PRO A 63 -3.20 -10.48 -16.47
C PRO A 63 -4.13 -11.44 -15.71
N ILE A 64 -3.56 -12.35 -14.92
CA ILE A 64 -4.32 -13.30 -14.09
C ILE A 64 -4.99 -12.55 -12.94
N MET A 65 -4.25 -11.66 -12.25
CA MET A 65 -4.79 -10.82 -11.17
C MET A 65 -5.96 -9.98 -11.66
N VAL A 66 -5.79 -9.30 -12.79
CA VAL A 66 -6.84 -8.45 -13.40
C VAL A 66 -8.06 -9.29 -13.75
N ARG A 67 -7.87 -10.43 -14.45
CA ARG A 67 -8.97 -11.31 -14.83
C ARG A 67 -9.73 -11.87 -13.63
N MET A 68 -9.02 -12.31 -12.60
CA MET A 68 -9.65 -12.83 -11.38
C MET A 68 -10.39 -11.73 -10.62
N ALA A 69 -9.87 -10.49 -10.60
CA ALA A 69 -10.54 -9.35 -10.02
C ALA A 69 -11.82 -8.97 -10.78
N GLU A 70 -11.82 -9.04 -12.11
CA GLU A 70 -13.02 -8.81 -12.94
C GLU A 70 -14.13 -9.83 -12.63
N ASP A 71 -13.76 -11.11 -12.51
CA ASP A 71 -14.68 -12.22 -12.25
C ASP A 71 -15.15 -12.32 -10.79
N ALA A 72 -14.46 -11.67 -9.84
CA ALA A 72 -14.79 -11.68 -8.43
C ALA A 72 -16.18 -11.08 -8.15
N LEU A 73 -16.89 -11.63 -7.15
CA LEU A 73 -18.21 -11.18 -6.72
C LEU A 73 -18.16 -9.93 -5.81
N ILE A 74 -16.99 -9.62 -5.29
CA ILE A 74 -16.69 -8.48 -4.40
C ILE A 74 -15.88 -7.41 -5.14
N PRO A 75 -15.81 -6.16 -4.62
CA PRO A 75 -14.90 -5.15 -5.12
C PRO A 75 -13.43 -5.56 -4.87
N VAL A 76 -12.62 -5.58 -5.94
CA VAL A 76 -11.18 -5.91 -5.89
C VAL A 76 -10.42 -4.80 -6.61
N CYS A 77 -9.43 -4.20 -5.94
CA CYS A 77 -8.45 -3.33 -6.57
C CYS A 77 -7.20 -4.16 -6.87
N VAL A 78 -6.68 -4.06 -8.10
CA VAL A 78 -5.39 -4.65 -8.49
C VAL A 78 -4.36 -3.54 -8.53
N MET A 79 -3.28 -3.69 -7.76
CA MET A 79 -2.34 -2.60 -7.51
C MET A 79 -0.88 -3.04 -7.66
N LEU A 80 -0.06 -2.18 -8.28
CA LEU A 80 1.39 -2.27 -8.16
C LEU A 80 1.83 -1.72 -6.80
N ASP A 81 2.54 -2.52 -6.01
CA ASP A 81 3.15 -2.11 -4.75
C ASP A 81 4.65 -1.83 -4.96
N HIS A 82 5.17 -0.79 -4.30
CA HIS A 82 6.57 -0.36 -4.38
C HIS A 82 7.17 -0.39 -5.79
N GLY A 83 6.55 0.34 -6.73
CA GLY A 83 7.16 0.59 -8.03
C GLY A 83 8.41 1.47 -7.87
N GLU A 84 9.53 1.05 -8.45
CA GLU A 84 10.83 1.73 -8.30
C GLU A 84 11.14 2.63 -9.49
N ASP A 85 10.52 2.38 -10.64
CA ASP A 85 10.74 3.15 -11.85
C ASP A 85 9.46 3.30 -12.72
N ILE A 86 9.47 4.35 -13.54
CA ILE A 86 8.33 4.71 -14.39
C ILE A 86 8.02 3.66 -15.46
N ALA A 87 9.04 2.96 -15.97
CA ALA A 87 8.83 1.94 -17.00
C ALA A 87 8.04 0.76 -16.44
N TYR A 88 8.36 0.34 -15.21
CA TYR A 88 7.63 -0.72 -14.53
C TYR A 88 6.21 -0.28 -14.15
N VAL A 89 6.03 0.94 -13.64
CA VAL A 89 4.71 1.53 -13.40
C VAL A 89 3.86 1.53 -14.66
N LYS A 90 4.43 1.99 -15.80
CA LYS A 90 3.74 1.99 -17.09
C LYS A 90 3.37 0.57 -17.54
N LYS A 91 4.24 -0.40 -17.29
CA LYS A 91 3.98 -1.81 -17.58
C LYS A 91 2.76 -2.32 -16.78
N ALA A 92 2.71 -2.07 -15.47
CA ALA A 92 1.56 -2.44 -14.62
C ALA A 92 0.26 -1.81 -15.13
N LEU A 93 0.29 -0.49 -15.42
CA LEU A 93 -0.87 0.22 -15.98
C LEU A 93 -1.35 -0.38 -17.30
N SER A 94 -0.41 -0.71 -18.21
CA SER A 94 -0.75 -1.33 -19.50
C SER A 94 -1.37 -2.72 -19.39
N LEU A 95 -1.12 -3.42 -18.29
CA LEU A 95 -1.73 -4.72 -17.98
C LEU A 95 -3.12 -4.59 -17.34
N GLY A 96 -3.60 -3.37 -17.09
CA GLY A 96 -4.95 -3.12 -16.53
C GLY A 96 -5.00 -3.00 -15.01
N PHE A 97 -3.86 -2.76 -14.35
CA PHE A 97 -3.85 -2.46 -12.91
C PHE A 97 -4.65 -1.19 -12.65
N SER A 98 -5.53 -1.22 -11.66
CA SER A 98 -6.41 -0.09 -11.31
C SER A 98 -5.79 0.90 -10.33
N ALA A 99 -4.63 0.57 -9.77
CA ALA A 99 -3.83 1.46 -8.96
C ALA A 99 -2.34 1.12 -9.06
N VAL A 100 -1.49 2.11 -8.79
CA VAL A 100 -0.03 1.94 -8.73
C VAL A 100 0.54 2.73 -7.56
N MET A 101 1.58 2.21 -6.94
CA MET A 101 2.43 2.95 -6.02
C MET A 101 3.78 3.22 -6.67
N ILE A 102 4.27 4.45 -6.48
CA ILE A 102 5.66 4.82 -6.76
C ILE A 102 6.37 5.11 -5.45
N ASP A 103 7.50 4.46 -5.23
CA ASP A 103 8.31 4.63 -4.03
C ASP A 103 9.55 5.49 -4.30
N GLY A 104 9.41 6.79 -4.06
CA GLY A 104 10.51 7.75 -4.09
C GLY A 104 11.02 8.12 -2.69
N SER A 105 10.67 7.37 -1.64
CA SER A 105 10.97 7.72 -0.24
C SER A 105 12.46 7.83 0.08
N SER A 106 13.31 7.14 -0.67
CA SER A 106 14.78 7.20 -0.56
C SER A 106 15.41 8.41 -1.27
N LEU A 107 14.64 9.14 -2.08
CA LEU A 107 15.11 10.30 -2.85
C LEU A 107 15.03 11.60 -2.02
N SER A 108 15.60 12.70 -2.57
CA SER A 108 15.32 14.03 -2.05
C SER A 108 13.82 14.35 -2.16
N TYR A 109 13.31 15.28 -1.32
CA TYR A 109 11.91 15.70 -1.42
C TYR A 109 11.54 16.15 -2.83
N GLU A 110 12.39 16.97 -3.44
CA GLU A 110 12.17 17.55 -4.78
C GLU A 110 12.16 16.45 -5.86
N ASP A 111 13.03 15.47 -5.75
CA ASP A 111 13.09 14.35 -6.70
C ASP A 111 11.92 13.38 -6.51
N ASN A 112 11.52 13.10 -5.26
CA ASN A 112 10.31 12.31 -4.98
C ASN A 112 9.05 13.00 -5.54
N VAL A 113 8.90 14.31 -5.30
CA VAL A 113 7.77 15.09 -5.87
C VAL A 113 7.79 15.02 -7.40
N ARG A 114 8.95 15.19 -8.04
CA ARG A 114 9.06 15.14 -9.50
C ARG A 114 8.64 13.78 -10.05
N LEU A 115 9.20 12.71 -9.48
CA LEU A 115 8.89 11.32 -9.85
C LEU A 115 7.41 10.99 -9.66
N THR A 116 6.86 11.33 -8.50
CA THR A 116 5.46 11.08 -8.17
C THR A 116 4.51 11.85 -9.09
N ARG A 117 4.81 13.11 -9.44
CA ARG A 117 4.01 13.89 -10.39
C ARG A 117 4.02 13.29 -11.80
N GLU A 118 5.13 12.74 -12.23
CA GLU A 118 5.19 12.06 -13.52
C GLU A 118 4.28 10.83 -13.51
N VAL A 119 4.31 10.04 -12.44
CA VAL A 119 3.43 8.87 -12.28
C VAL A 119 1.95 9.28 -12.15
N THR A 120 1.61 10.32 -11.38
CA THR A 120 0.21 10.78 -11.29
C THR A 120 -0.31 11.30 -12.64
N THR A 121 0.56 11.86 -13.48
CA THR A 121 0.19 12.28 -14.84
C THR A 121 -0.04 11.07 -15.75
N LEU A 122 0.86 10.09 -15.70
CA LEU A 122 0.77 8.85 -16.46
C LEU A 122 -0.47 8.02 -16.07
N ALA A 123 -0.73 7.86 -14.77
CA ALA A 123 -1.85 7.06 -14.27
C ALA A 123 -3.21 7.58 -14.73
N LYS A 124 -3.37 8.88 -14.92
CA LYS A 124 -4.60 9.50 -15.47
C LYS A 124 -4.93 9.00 -16.88
N GLU A 125 -3.93 8.70 -17.69
CA GLU A 125 -4.15 8.17 -19.06
C GLU A 125 -4.79 6.77 -19.03
N TYR A 126 -4.60 6.05 -17.91
CA TYR A 126 -5.12 4.70 -17.68
C TYR A 126 -6.33 4.65 -16.73
N ASN A 127 -6.80 5.81 -16.23
CA ASN A 127 -7.84 5.92 -15.19
C ASN A 127 -7.48 5.13 -13.91
N ALA A 128 -6.21 5.11 -13.55
CA ALA A 128 -5.70 4.45 -12.35
C ALA A 128 -5.38 5.44 -11.24
N ASP A 129 -5.53 5.01 -9.98
CA ASP A 129 -5.22 5.81 -8.80
C ASP A 129 -3.75 5.63 -8.40
N VAL A 130 -3.20 6.62 -7.68
CA VAL A 130 -1.79 6.65 -7.29
C VAL A 130 -1.62 6.74 -5.78
N GLU A 131 -0.84 5.82 -5.24
CA GLU A 131 -0.25 5.89 -3.91
C GLU A 131 1.21 6.32 -4.02
N ALA A 132 1.70 7.09 -3.04
CA ALA A 132 3.12 7.34 -2.90
C ALA A 132 3.53 7.45 -1.44
N GLU A 133 4.84 7.30 -1.18
CA GLU A 133 5.41 7.29 0.16
C GLU A 133 6.26 8.53 0.42
N ILE A 134 6.14 9.07 1.65
CA ILE A 134 7.05 10.07 2.19
C ILE A 134 7.45 9.71 3.62
N GLY A 135 8.72 9.92 3.93
CA GLY A 135 9.37 9.29 5.08
C GLY A 135 9.84 7.89 4.67
N ILE A 136 10.68 7.27 5.45
CA ILE A 136 11.25 5.97 5.10
C ILE A 136 10.60 4.90 5.99
N VAL A 137 9.81 4.00 5.40
CA VAL A 137 9.44 2.76 6.07
C VAL A 137 10.59 1.77 5.87
N THR A 138 11.47 1.70 6.87
CA THR A 138 12.66 0.85 6.82
C THR A 138 12.30 -0.63 6.85
N GLY A 139 13.24 -1.49 6.45
CA GLY A 139 13.09 -2.93 6.46
C GLY A 139 13.03 -3.55 5.08
N HIS A 140 13.07 -4.87 5.05
CA HIS A 140 12.87 -5.67 3.85
C HIS A 140 11.96 -6.84 4.19
N GLU A 141 11.06 -7.17 3.31
CA GLU A 141 10.18 -8.32 3.39
C GLU A 141 10.98 -9.61 3.72
N GLY A 142 10.46 -10.42 4.64
CA GLY A 142 11.08 -11.68 5.04
C GLY A 142 12.31 -11.58 5.96
N ARG A 143 12.77 -10.39 6.37
CA ARG A 143 13.89 -10.21 7.30
C ARG A 143 13.43 -9.71 8.67
N VAL A 144 14.21 -10.03 9.72
CA VAL A 144 13.97 -9.51 11.08
C VAL A 144 14.65 -8.16 11.22
N PHE A 145 13.91 -7.16 11.65
CA PHE A 145 14.40 -5.79 11.84
C PHE A 145 14.39 -5.39 13.32
N ASP A 146 15.46 -4.74 13.78
CA ASP A 146 15.56 -4.18 15.13
C ASP A 146 15.25 -2.68 15.09
N ILE A 147 14.14 -2.29 15.70
CA ILE A 147 13.57 -0.93 15.66
C ILE A 147 14.21 -0.04 16.74
N ARG A 148 15.50 -0.13 17.05
CA ARG A 148 16.03 0.66 18.14
C ARG A 148 16.05 2.17 17.92
N ASP A 149 15.93 2.64 16.66
CA ASP A 149 15.88 4.09 16.37
C ASP A 149 15.19 4.41 15.03
N VAL A 150 13.87 4.31 14.97
CA VAL A 150 13.08 4.73 13.81
C VAL A 150 12.44 6.12 13.97
N SER A 151 12.65 6.79 15.12
CA SER A 151 12.01 8.09 15.37
C SER A 151 12.47 9.19 14.42
N GLU A 152 13.70 9.11 13.91
CA GLU A 152 14.24 10.04 12.90
C GLU A 152 13.66 9.81 11.51
N ALA A 153 13.06 8.62 11.26
CA ALA A 153 12.45 8.28 9.98
C ALA A 153 10.96 8.63 9.89
N TYR A 154 10.35 9.11 10.98
CA TYR A 154 8.91 9.41 11.01
C TYR A 154 8.58 10.60 10.10
N THR A 155 7.49 10.44 9.36
CA THR A 155 7.00 11.49 8.45
C THR A 155 6.52 12.71 9.24
N GLU A 156 7.07 13.88 8.93
CA GLU A 156 6.58 15.13 9.49
C GLU A 156 5.22 15.53 8.88
N PRO A 157 4.18 15.81 9.70
CA PRO A 157 2.83 16.05 9.21
C PRO A 157 2.70 17.20 8.21
N GLU A 158 3.41 18.28 8.42
CA GLU A 158 3.41 19.44 7.52
C GLU A 158 4.11 19.13 6.19
N LEU A 159 5.15 18.28 6.21
CA LEU A 159 5.82 17.80 5.01
C LEU A 159 4.91 16.85 4.22
N ALA A 160 4.17 15.97 4.91
CA ALA A 160 3.16 15.11 4.29
C ALA A 160 2.07 15.92 3.57
N ALA A 161 1.55 16.98 4.22
CA ALA A 161 0.55 17.85 3.63
C ALA A 161 1.06 18.56 2.37
N ARG A 162 2.31 19.06 2.42
CA ARG A 162 2.95 19.67 1.28
C ARG A 162 3.14 18.66 0.14
N PHE A 163 3.58 17.44 0.43
CA PHE A 163 3.79 16.38 -0.55
C PHE A 163 2.50 16.01 -1.28
N VAL A 164 1.41 15.78 -0.55
CA VAL A 164 0.08 15.50 -1.15
C VAL A 164 -0.36 16.64 -2.07
N LYS A 165 -0.20 17.90 -1.63
CA LYS A 165 -0.54 19.07 -2.44
C LYS A 165 0.33 19.18 -3.70
N ASP A 166 1.63 18.93 -3.56
CA ASP A 166 2.59 19.09 -4.64
C ASP A 166 2.48 17.94 -5.67
N THR A 167 2.03 16.74 -5.27
CA THR A 167 1.98 15.55 -6.13
C THR A 167 0.60 15.21 -6.67
N GLY A 168 -0.46 15.51 -5.89
CA GLY A 168 -1.84 15.19 -6.26
C GLY A 168 -2.16 13.69 -6.23
N ILE A 169 -1.52 12.94 -5.34
CA ILE A 169 -1.76 11.51 -5.10
C ILE A 169 -3.13 11.25 -4.46
N ASP A 170 -3.63 10.02 -4.62
CA ASP A 170 -4.93 9.57 -4.11
C ASP A 170 -4.83 8.98 -2.70
N ALA A 171 -3.70 8.38 -2.35
CA ALA A 171 -3.43 7.82 -1.02
C ALA A 171 -1.96 8.05 -0.62
N LEU A 172 -1.71 8.19 0.68
CA LEU A 172 -0.40 8.51 1.22
C LEU A 172 0.08 7.40 2.16
N ALA A 173 1.20 6.76 1.83
CA ALA A 173 1.99 5.95 2.74
C ALA A 173 2.92 6.86 3.56
N ALA A 174 2.90 6.69 4.88
CA ALA A 174 3.68 7.51 5.80
C ALA A 174 4.37 6.66 6.86
N SER A 175 5.62 6.98 7.18
CA SER A 175 6.35 6.35 8.27
C SER A 175 5.81 6.83 9.62
N VAL A 176 5.21 5.91 10.37
CA VAL A 176 4.55 6.19 11.65
C VAL A 176 4.93 5.19 12.76
N GLY A 177 6.05 4.50 12.57
CA GLY A 177 6.60 3.53 13.53
C GLY A 177 6.43 2.06 13.14
N THR A 178 6.13 1.79 11.87
CA THR A 178 6.16 0.45 11.28
C THR A 178 7.42 0.21 10.47
N VAL A 179 7.74 -1.06 10.24
CA VAL A 179 8.82 -1.51 9.35
C VAL A 179 8.33 -2.67 8.50
N HIS A 180 8.94 -2.88 7.33
CA HIS A 180 8.71 -4.07 6.52
C HIS A 180 9.40 -5.31 7.14
N GLY A 181 8.75 -6.49 7.01
CA GLY A 181 9.32 -7.75 7.51
C GLY A 181 8.84 -8.13 8.91
N PHE A 182 9.72 -8.77 9.69
CA PHE A 182 9.42 -9.24 11.03
C PHE A 182 9.98 -8.29 12.09
N TYR A 183 9.16 -7.98 13.09
CA TYR A 183 9.57 -7.14 14.20
C TYR A 183 10.41 -7.94 15.22
N ALA A 184 11.64 -7.49 15.50
CA ALA A 184 12.46 -8.03 16.59
C ALA A 184 11.95 -7.60 17.98
N THR A 185 11.30 -6.43 18.04
CA THR A 185 10.69 -5.87 19.26
C THR A 185 9.31 -5.34 18.95
N LYS A 186 8.45 -5.19 19.96
CA LYS A 186 7.09 -4.66 19.75
C LYS A 186 7.14 -3.26 19.09
N PRO A 187 6.49 -3.06 17.93
CA PRO A 187 6.45 -1.75 17.27
C PRO A 187 5.74 -0.69 18.14
N ARG A 188 6.15 0.56 17.96
CA ARG A 188 5.55 1.71 18.67
C ARG A 188 4.99 2.68 17.64
N LEU A 189 3.68 2.58 17.39
CA LEU A 189 3.00 3.48 16.47
C LEU A 189 2.78 4.86 17.10
N ASP A 190 3.06 5.91 16.34
CA ASP A 190 2.75 7.29 16.73
C ASP A 190 1.32 7.67 16.28
N PHE A 191 0.34 7.36 17.12
CA PHE A 191 -1.08 7.61 16.83
C PHE A 191 -1.44 9.09 16.75
N GLN A 192 -0.70 9.97 17.43
CA GLN A 192 -0.92 11.41 17.34
C GLN A 192 -0.48 11.93 15.98
N ARG A 193 0.67 11.45 15.50
CA ARG A 193 1.19 11.75 14.17
C ARG A 193 0.25 11.27 13.07
N ILE A 194 -0.25 10.04 13.13
CA ILE A 194 -1.26 9.51 12.17
C ILE A 194 -2.46 10.45 12.08
N ARG A 195 -3.03 10.84 13.23
CA ARG A 195 -4.17 11.76 13.27
C ARG A 195 -3.84 13.11 12.65
N ARG A 196 -2.68 13.67 13.00
CA ARG A 196 -2.24 14.98 12.49
C ARG A 196 -2.00 14.95 10.98
N ILE A 197 -1.35 13.91 10.45
CA ILE A 197 -1.17 13.73 9.00
C ILE A 197 -2.53 13.65 8.31
N ARG A 198 -3.47 12.83 8.80
CA ARG A 198 -4.82 12.73 8.24
C ARG A 198 -5.53 14.09 8.18
N GLU A 199 -5.48 14.86 9.27
CA GLU A 199 -6.13 16.17 9.36
C GLU A 199 -5.59 17.17 8.34
N LEU A 200 -4.27 17.13 8.10
CA LEU A 200 -3.61 18.08 7.20
C LEU A 200 -3.67 17.67 5.73
N THR A 201 -3.64 16.37 5.44
CA THR A 201 -3.57 15.87 4.05
C THR A 201 -4.94 15.70 3.41
N GLY A 202 -5.93 15.29 4.20
CA GLY A 202 -7.29 15.00 3.71
C GLY A 202 -7.41 13.73 2.83
N VAL A 203 -6.30 13.07 2.45
CA VAL A 203 -6.30 11.81 1.68
C VAL A 203 -6.29 10.59 2.60
N PRO A 204 -6.75 9.42 2.13
CA PRO A 204 -6.61 8.16 2.85
C PRO A 204 -5.14 7.87 3.21
N LEU A 205 -4.89 7.45 4.45
CA LEU A 205 -3.56 7.06 4.90
C LEU A 205 -3.37 5.56 4.79
N VAL A 206 -2.17 5.18 4.35
CA VAL A 206 -1.73 3.80 4.20
C VAL A 206 -0.70 3.47 5.28
N MET A 207 -0.81 2.29 5.86
CA MET A 207 0.18 1.74 6.78
C MET A 207 0.86 0.54 6.14
N HIS A 208 2.13 0.70 5.77
CA HIS A 208 3.01 -0.39 5.38
C HIS A 208 3.52 -1.15 6.62
N GLY A 209 4.02 -2.37 6.43
CA GLY A 209 4.54 -3.18 7.54
C GLY A 209 3.48 -3.61 8.55
N GLY A 210 2.26 -3.92 8.12
CA GLY A 210 1.15 -4.32 8.99
C GLY A 210 1.30 -5.68 9.65
N SER A 211 2.15 -6.57 9.11
CA SER A 211 2.45 -7.89 9.70
C SER A 211 3.07 -7.73 11.08
N GLY A 212 2.50 -8.38 12.10
CA GLY A 212 3.02 -8.34 13.47
C GLY A 212 2.54 -7.16 14.33
N ILE A 213 1.74 -6.25 13.80
CA ILE A 213 1.04 -5.23 14.60
C ILE A 213 -0.10 -5.90 15.38
N SER A 214 -0.25 -5.54 16.66
CA SER A 214 -1.33 -6.08 17.49
C SER A 214 -2.70 -5.64 16.98
N VAL A 215 -3.72 -6.46 17.19
CA VAL A 215 -5.12 -6.12 16.84
C VAL A 215 -5.53 -4.80 17.49
N GLU A 216 -5.14 -4.56 18.74
CA GLU A 216 -5.44 -3.33 19.48
C GLU A 216 -4.81 -2.11 18.80
N ASP A 217 -3.51 -2.19 18.47
CA ASP A 217 -2.79 -1.08 17.82
C ASP A 217 -3.32 -0.84 16.39
N THR A 218 -3.65 -1.91 15.65
CA THR A 218 -4.30 -1.81 14.34
C THR A 218 -5.64 -1.09 14.42
N GLN A 219 -6.51 -1.49 15.35
CA GLN A 219 -7.80 -0.81 15.56
C GLN A 219 -7.62 0.66 15.96
N LYS A 220 -6.61 0.97 16.75
CA LYS A 220 -6.31 2.34 17.15
C LYS A 220 -5.78 3.17 15.97
N ALA A 221 -4.93 2.59 15.11
CA ALA A 221 -4.46 3.23 13.88
C ALA A 221 -5.63 3.54 12.92
N ILE A 222 -6.57 2.61 12.76
CA ILE A 222 -7.81 2.82 11.97
C ILE A 222 -8.61 4.00 12.53
N ARG A 223 -8.82 4.06 13.85
CA ARG A 223 -9.50 5.20 14.49
C ARG A 223 -8.76 6.52 14.30
N CYS A 224 -7.43 6.48 14.14
CA CYS A 224 -6.62 7.66 13.88
C CYS A 224 -6.60 8.07 12.40
N GLY A 225 -7.02 7.21 11.47
CA GLY A 225 -7.16 7.61 10.06
C GLY A 225 -6.56 6.68 9.01
N ILE A 226 -5.93 5.58 9.43
CA ILE A 226 -5.47 4.56 8.47
C ILE A 226 -6.67 3.93 7.75
N ARG A 227 -6.56 3.76 6.42
CA ARG A 227 -7.62 3.22 5.56
C ARG A 227 -7.17 2.07 4.67
N LYS A 228 -5.86 1.87 4.50
CA LYS A 228 -5.24 0.72 3.82
C LYS A 228 -4.12 0.18 4.72
N ILE A 229 -3.99 -1.13 4.80
CA ILE A 229 -2.92 -1.79 5.53
C ILE A 229 -2.32 -2.88 4.64
N ASN A 230 -1.00 -2.76 4.37
CA ASN A 230 -0.25 -3.80 3.67
C ASN A 230 0.09 -4.92 4.64
N TYR A 231 -0.21 -6.17 4.24
CA TYR A 231 -0.02 -7.35 5.05
C TYR A 231 0.56 -8.50 4.21
N PHE A 232 1.83 -8.84 4.42
CA PHE A 232 2.51 -9.87 3.64
C PHE A 232 3.29 -10.86 4.51
N SER A 233 4.31 -10.44 5.26
CA SER A 233 5.32 -11.33 5.87
C SER A 233 4.73 -12.48 6.69
N TYR A 234 3.71 -12.23 7.52
CA TYR A 234 3.05 -13.28 8.30
C TYR A 234 2.17 -14.19 7.45
N MET A 235 1.54 -13.65 6.42
CA MET A 235 0.76 -14.46 5.48
C MET A 235 1.66 -15.40 4.69
N SER A 236 2.78 -14.89 4.16
CA SER A 236 3.77 -15.68 3.44
C SER A 236 4.34 -16.80 4.33
N ASN A 237 4.71 -16.48 5.58
CA ASN A 237 5.22 -17.47 6.54
C ASN A 237 4.18 -18.53 6.94
N ALA A 238 2.89 -18.21 6.90
CA ALA A 238 1.84 -19.17 7.20
C ALA A 238 1.56 -20.14 6.03
N GLY A 239 2.00 -19.81 4.82
CA GLY A 239 1.86 -20.63 3.61
C GLY A 239 3.02 -21.62 3.38
N VAL A 240 4.07 -21.54 4.19
CA VAL A 240 5.23 -22.46 4.18
C VAL A 240 5.02 -23.53 5.23
#